data_7029d8ecc8c4516f23be45120dd663ee
#
_entry.id   7029d8ecc8c4516f23be45120dd663ee
#
_cell.length_a   1.000
_cell.length_b   1.000
_cell.length_c   1.000
_cell.angle_alpha   90.00
_cell.angle_beta   90.00
_cell.angle_gamma   90.00
#
_symmetry.space_group_name_H-M   'P 1'
#
loop_
_entity.id
_entity.type
_entity.pdbx_description
1 polymer ?
#
loop_
_entity_poly.entity_id
_entity_poly.type
_entity_poly.pdbx_seq_one_letter_code
_entity_poly.pdbx_strand_id
1 'polypeptide(L)'
;MIVIGGGPAGLFCAAEVAGSGHGVLLLEKMRSCGRKLLVTGSGQCNLTHGGEIREFFKKYGDHGAFLRSPLRKFPNHDLVAWFTSRGLPLAPDESGKIFPESRKAADVLAVLLGECQKNGVVIHCGEPGREIRHSGTTFHVRTGTAEYESGTLVIATGGSSYPATGSTGDGFTLAASLGHHIAPVGPALVPIRVRDYPFGELSGISFEGLSLSLFREGRKVREGSGDLLFTHTGLSGPGILHLSRYVLPGDTLKISFLPGMRPELLTKDLVDRIAVSGTKQVKSILSGYPLPARFIAKILELL
;
A
#
# COMPACT_ATOMS: atom_id res chain seq x y z
N MET A 1 25.36 10.52 -12.99
CA MET A 1 24.16 9.65 -12.98
C MET A 1 22.90 10.49 -13.16
N ILE A 2 21.88 9.98 -13.87
CA ILE A 2 20.54 10.62 -13.94
C ILE A 2 19.56 9.79 -13.11
N VAL A 3 18.73 10.46 -12.30
CA VAL A 3 17.61 9.87 -11.54
C VAL A 3 16.31 10.50 -12.03
N ILE A 4 15.34 9.69 -12.48
CA ILE A 4 14.01 10.16 -12.87
C ILE A 4 13.02 9.86 -11.76
N GLY A 5 12.47 10.90 -11.15
CA GLY A 5 11.49 10.88 -10.06
C GLY A 5 12.05 11.35 -8.73
N GLY A 6 11.52 12.47 -8.24
CA GLY A 6 11.86 13.12 -6.97
C GLY A 6 11.02 12.62 -5.78
N GLY A 7 10.61 11.35 -5.81
CA GLY A 7 10.02 10.66 -4.67
C GLY A 7 11.08 10.19 -3.65
N PRO A 8 10.69 9.57 -2.52
CA PRO A 8 11.64 9.16 -1.48
C PRO A 8 12.74 8.23 -2.00
N ALA A 9 12.40 7.31 -2.91
CA ALA A 9 13.39 6.39 -3.49
C ALA A 9 14.42 7.12 -4.36
N GLY A 10 13.98 8.06 -5.20
CA GLY A 10 14.88 8.84 -6.05
C GLY A 10 15.75 9.80 -5.26
N LEU A 11 15.17 10.51 -4.29
CA LEU A 11 15.92 11.41 -3.42
C LEU A 11 16.96 10.67 -2.58
N PHE A 12 16.58 9.54 -1.98
CA PHE A 12 17.50 8.70 -1.21
C PHE A 12 18.65 8.18 -2.08
N CYS A 13 18.33 7.63 -3.25
CA CYS A 13 19.34 7.14 -4.20
C CYS A 13 20.28 8.27 -4.66
N ALA A 14 19.73 9.44 -4.99
CA ALA A 14 20.51 10.60 -5.43
C ALA A 14 21.47 11.08 -4.33
N ALA A 15 20.98 11.19 -3.08
CA ALA A 15 21.78 11.60 -1.94
C ALA A 15 22.95 10.64 -1.66
N GLU A 16 22.69 9.32 -1.65
CA GLU A 16 23.71 8.30 -1.38
C GLU A 16 24.80 8.27 -2.48
N VAL A 17 24.41 8.31 -3.75
CA VAL A 17 25.35 8.28 -4.87
C VAL A 17 26.18 9.58 -4.95
N ALA A 18 25.55 10.72 -4.73
CA ALA A 18 26.27 11.99 -4.70
C ALA A 18 27.22 12.07 -3.47
N GLY A 19 26.81 11.54 -2.32
CA GLY A 19 27.65 11.42 -1.12
C GLY A 19 28.90 10.53 -1.33
N SER A 20 28.86 9.65 -2.34
CA SER A 20 30.01 8.83 -2.77
C SER A 20 30.89 9.51 -3.80
N GLY A 21 30.70 10.83 -4.06
CA GLY A 21 31.54 11.64 -4.96
C GLY A 21 31.13 11.62 -6.43
N HIS A 22 29.95 11.12 -6.78
CA HIS A 22 29.46 11.09 -8.15
C HIS A 22 28.52 12.26 -8.46
N GLY A 23 28.64 12.84 -9.66
CA GLY A 23 27.69 13.84 -10.14
C GLY A 23 26.30 13.22 -10.38
N VAL A 24 25.26 13.84 -9.81
CA VAL A 24 23.88 13.36 -9.91
C VAL A 24 22.95 14.49 -10.35
N LEU A 25 22.17 14.22 -11.41
CA LEU A 25 21.04 15.02 -11.85
C LEU A 25 19.74 14.27 -11.51
N LEU A 26 18.83 14.90 -10.80
CA LEU A 26 17.50 14.38 -10.50
C LEU A 26 16.44 15.18 -11.27
N LEU A 27 15.63 14.49 -12.06
CA LEU A 27 14.52 15.06 -12.83
C LEU A 27 13.18 14.71 -12.15
N GLU A 28 12.41 15.72 -11.77
CA GLU A 28 11.07 15.56 -11.20
C GLU A 28 10.03 16.25 -12.08
N LYS A 29 8.98 15.52 -12.47
CA LYS A 29 7.95 16.09 -13.36
C LYS A 29 7.03 17.09 -12.68
N MET A 30 6.86 16.99 -11.37
CA MET A 30 6.04 17.90 -10.59
C MET A 30 6.85 19.15 -10.21
N ARG A 31 6.16 20.22 -9.80
CA ARG A 31 6.81 21.48 -9.37
C ARG A 31 7.61 21.34 -8.07
N SER A 32 7.48 20.23 -7.36
CA SER A 32 8.21 19.94 -6.13
C SER A 32 8.38 18.43 -5.94
N CYS A 33 9.47 18.04 -5.29
CA CYS A 33 9.74 16.66 -4.89
C CYS A 33 8.82 16.19 -3.74
N GLY A 34 8.72 14.88 -3.55
CA GLY A 34 8.14 14.25 -2.36
C GLY A 34 6.63 14.34 -2.21
N ARG A 35 5.88 14.77 -3.21
CA ARG A 35 4.42 15.01 -3.11
C ARG A 35 3.64 13.84 -2.53
N LYS A 36 3.90 12.61 -2.98
CA LYS A 36 3.25 11.42 -2.42
C LYS A 36 3.73 11.13 -1.00
N LEU A 37 5.00 11.34 -0.69
CA LEU A 37 5.53 11.18 0.66
C LEU A 37 4.75 12.02 1.66
N LEU A 38 4.44 13.28 1.33
CA LEU A 38 3.73 14.21 2.20
C LEU A 38 2.29 13.77 2.56
N VAL A 39 1.67 12.88 1.79
CA VAL A 39 0.33 12.34 2.08
C VAL A 39 0.35 10.94 2.69
N THR A 40 1.51 10.30 2.79
CA THR A 40 1.62 8.96 3.38
C THR A 40 1.33 8.96 4.88
N GLY A 41 0.71 7.87 5.38
CA GLY A 41 0.34 7.76 6.79
C GLY A 41 -0.50 8.95 7.29
N SER A 42 -1.42 9.46 6.46
CA SER A 42 -2.23 10.65 6.75
C SER A 42 -1.38 11.90 7.07
N GLY A 43 -0.27 12.06 6.33
CA GLY A 43 0.67 13.18 6.53
C GLY A 43 1.74 12.95 7.60
N GLN A 44 1.76 11.78 8.24
CA GLN A 44 2.71 11.44 9.30
C GLN A 44 3.95 10.68 8.78
N CYS A 45 3.91 10.10 7.60
CA CYS A 45 4.92 9.24 6.99
C CYS A 45 5.25 7.98 7.83
N ASN A 46 4.49 6.90 7.60
CA ASN A 46 4.94 5.58 8.02
C ASN A 46 6.20 5.19 7.23
N LEU A 47 7.37 5.37 7.86
CA LEU A 47 8.67 5.22 7.19
C LEU A 47 9.04 3.76 6.96
N THR A 48 8.88 2.94 8.00
CA THR A 48 9.17 1.50 8.00
C THR A 48 8.47 0.79 9.16
N HIS A 49 8.89 -0.43 9.46
CA HIS A 49 8.40 -1.22 10.59
C HIS A 49 9.58 -1.76 11.42
N GLY A 50 9.43 -1.84 12.74
CA GLY A 50 10.47 -2.28 13.67
C GLY A 50 10.69 -3.80 13.77
N GLY A 51 9.88 -4.61 13.08
CA GLY A 51 9.99 -6.07 13.14
C GLY A 51 11.22 -6.64 12.44
N GLU A 52 11.41 -7.94 12.63
CA GLU A 52 12.49 -8.70 12.00
C GLU A 52 12.41 -8.67 10.46
N ILE A 53 13.54 -8.44 9.80
CA ILE A 53 13.59 -8.31 8.32
C ILE A 53 13.05 -9.55 7.60
N ARG A 54 13.09 -10.74 8.20
CA ARG A 54 12.55 -11.98 7.65
C ARG A 54 11.03 -11.93 7.51
N GLU A 55 10.33 -11.21 8.38
CA GLU A 55 8.88 -11.04 8.32
C GLU A 55 8.46 -10.12 7.18
N PHE A 56 9.32 -9.18 6.77
CA PHE A 56 9.06 -8.33 5.62
C PHE A 56 8.86 -9.13 4.34
N PHE A 57 9.63 -10.21 4.12
CA PHE A 57 9.50 -11.02 2.91
C PHE A 57 8.10 -11.61 2.75
N LYS A 58 7.46 -12.00 3.87
CA LYS A 58 6.09 -12.55 3.87
C LYS A 58 5.04 -11.51 3.48
N LYS A 59 5.29 -10.23 3.77
CA LYS A 59 4.36 -9.13 3.46
C LYS A 59 4.28 -8.79 1.97
N TYR A 60 5.29 -9.20 1.18
CA TYR A 60 5.32 -9.02 -0.27
C TYR A 60 4.71 -10.21 -1.04
N GLY A 61 4.13 -11.21 -0.34
CA GLY A 61 3.52 -12.37 -0.94
C GLY A 61 4.49 -13.14 -1.85
N ASP A 62 4.05 -13.49 -3.05
CA ASP A 62 4.83 -14.32 -3.99
C ASP A 62 6.12 -13.64 -4.47
N HIS A 63 6.21 -12.32 -4.37
CA HIS A 63 7.38 -11.54 -4.76
C HIS A 63 8.40 -11.32 -3.63
N GLY A 64 8.13 -11.82 -2.42
CA GLY A 64 9.04 -11.65 -1.27
C GLY A 64 10.43 -12.24 -1.49
N ALA A 65 10.54 -13.32 -2.27
CA ALA A 65 11.82 -13.93 -2.59
C ALA A 65 12.75 -12.99 -3.39
N PHE A 66 12.19 -12.22 -4.33
CA PHE A 66 12.90 -11.23 -5.14
C PHE A 66 13.53 -10.12 -4.28
N LEU A 67 12.83 -9.73 -3.22
CA LEU A 67 13.27 -8.63 -2.35
C LEU A 67 14.27 -9.04 -1.24
N ARG A 68 14.59 -10.34 -1.12
CA ARG A 68 15.50 -10.82 -0.05
C ARG A 68 16.88 -10.18 -0.11
N SER A 69 17.46 -10.07 -1.30
CA SER A 69 18.81 -9.52 -1.44
C SER A 69 18.88 -8.05 -1.08
N PRO A 70 18.09 -7.14 -1.67
CA PRO A 70 18.15 -5.72 -1.33
C PRO A 70 17.76 -5.45 0.13
N LEU A 71 16.72 -6.12 0.67
CA LEU A 71 16.29 -5.91 2.06
C LEU A 71 17.26 -6.46 3.11
N ARG A 72 18.09 -7.45 2.75
CA ARG A 72 19.19 -7.88 3.62
C ARG A 72 20.39 -6.94 3.56
N LYS A 73 20.63 -6.35 2.38
CA LYS A 73 21.75 -5.43 2.17
C LYS A 73 21.51 -4.07 2.82
N PHE A 74 20.25 -3.63 2.85
CA PHE A 74 19.82 -2.40 3.52
C PHE A 74 18.50 -2.66 4.25
N PRO A 75 18.57 -3.22 5.47
CA PRO A 75 17.38 -3.57 6.26
C PRO A 75 16.73 -2.34 6.92
N ASN A 76 15.58 -2.58 7.55
CA ASN A 76 14.79 -1.53 8.19
C ASN A 76 15.55 -0.77 9.30
N HIS A 77 16.39 -1.45 10.06
CA HIS A 77 17.19 -0.80 11.10
C HIS A 77 18.28 0.14 10.53
N ASP A 78 18.85 -0.19 9.37
CA ASP A 78 19.80 0.71 8.69
C ASP A 78 19.10 1.97 8.19
N LEU A 79 17.85 1.83 7.68
CA LEU A 79 17.03 2.98 7.31
C LEU A 79 16.74 3.87 8.51
N VAL A 80 16.40 3.29 9.67
CA VAL A 80 16.19 4.04 10.92
C VAL A 80 17.47 4.77 11.31
N ALA A 81 18.60 4.08 11.36
CA ALA A 81 19.90 4.66 11.69
C ALA A 81 20.27 5.80 10.72
N TRP A 82 19.99 5.64 9.45
CA TRP A 82 20.24 6.65 8.42
C TRP A 82 19.54 7.98 8.70
N PHE A 83 18.25 7.94 9.04
CA PHE A 83 17.50 9.15 9.37
C PHE A 83 17.88 9.72 10.74
N THR A 84 18.04 8.86 11.74
CA THR A 84 18.39 9.27 13.11
C THR A 84 19.75 9.95 13.16
N SER A 85 20.76 9.43 12.45
CA SER A 85 22.08 10.05 12.35
C SER A 85 22.08 11.41 11.65
N ARG A 86 21.00 11.75 10.95
CA ARG A 86 20.79 13.03 10.28
C ARG A 86 19.83 13.97 11.03
N GLY A 87 19.64 13.67 12.33
CA GLY A 87 18.89 14.54 13.24
C GLY A 87 17.36 14.38 13.16
N LEU A 88 16.84 13.29 12.57
CA LEU A 88 15.42 12.98 12.58
C LEU A 88 15.14 11.88 13.60
N PRO A 89 14.64 12.19 14.81
CA PRO A 89 14.23 11.18 15.77
C PRO A 89 13.01 10.40 15.25
N LEU A 90 13.06 9.07 15.40
CA LEU A 90 12.05 8.14 14.95
C LEU A 90 11.53 7.31 16.12
N ALA A 91 10.21 7.04 16.15
CA ALA A 91 9.57 6.21 17.16
C ALA A 91 8.62 5.17 16.55
N PRO A 92 8.56 3.95 17.11
CA PRO A 92 7.53 2.99 16.77
C PRO A 92 6.18 3.37 17.38
N ASP A 93 5.08 3.02 16.71
CA ASP A 93 3.76 2.98 17.31
C ASP A 93 3.48 1.58 17.93
N GLU A 94 2.31 1.41 18.54
CA GLU A 94 1.88 0.15 19.18
C GLU A 94 1.82 -1.03 18.18
N SER A 95 1.65 -0.76 16.89
CA SER A 95 1.64 -1.78 15.83
C SER A 95 3.04 -2.07 15.26
N GLY A 96 4.09 -1.42 15.77
CA GLY A 96 5.46 -1.53 15.31
C GLY A 96 5.80 -0.73 14.05
N LYS A 97 4.90 0.09 13.54
CA LYS A 97 5.20 1.03 12.46
C LYS A 97 6.06 2.16 12.98
N ILE A 98 7.06 2.56 12.19
CA ILE A 98 8.00 3.61 12.58
C ILE A 98 7.66 4.92 11.86
N PHE A 99 7.54 5.96 12.65
CA PHE A 99 7.24 7.32 12.21
C PHE A 99 8.29 8.30 12.73
N PRO A 100 8.45 9.50 12.12
CA PRO A 100 9.14 10.60 12.79
C PRO A 100 8.39 10.94 14.09
N GLU A 101 9.13 11.24 15.17
CA GLU A 101 8.50 11.61 16.46
C GLU A 101 7.59 12.84 16.32
N SER A 102 7.93 13.77 15.43
CA SER A 102 7.10 14.92 15.09
C SER A 102 5.78 14.57 14.42
N ARG A 103 5.61 13.34 13.93
CA ARG A 103 4.46 12.91 13.13
C ARG A 103 4.21 13.79 11.89
N LYS A 104 5.27 14.33 11.29
CA LYS A 104 5.20 15.18 10.09
C LYS A 104 6.01 14.58 8.95
N ALA A 105 5.34 14.17 7.87
CA ALA A 105 6.00 13.70 6.66
C ALA A 105 6.96 14.73 6.03
N ALA A 106 6.70 16.02 6.29
CA ALA A 106 7.55 17.13 5.84
C ALA A 106 8.98 17.04 6.40
N ASP A 107 9.15 16.57 7.63
CA ASP A 107 10.47 16.46 8.25
C ASP A 107 11.31 15.35 7.61
N VAL A 108 10.66 14.24 7.23
CA VAL A 108 11.31 13.18 6.43
C VAL A 108 11.76 13.71 5.07
N LEU A 109 10.91 14.48 4.41
CA LEU A 109 11.25 15.10 3.12
C LEU A 109 12.38 16.12 3.28
N ALA A 110 12.37 16.92 4.34
CA ALA A 110 13.41 17.92 4.61
C ALA A 110 14.80 17.27 4.77
N VAL A 111 14.89 16.13 5.47
CA VAL A 111 16.15 15.37 5.60
C VAL A 111 16.63 14.89 4.24
N LEU A 112 15.74 14.29 3.41
CA LEU A 112 16.11 13.80 2.09
C LEU A 112 16.62 14.93 1.17
N LEU A 113 15.93 16.06 1.14
CA LEU A 113 16.32 17.22 0.34
C LEU A 113 17.61 17.88 0.88
N GLY A 114 17.75 17.95 2.20
CA GLY A 114 18.95 18.46 2.85
C GLY A 114 20.20 17.64 2.50
N GLU A 115 20.10 16.32 2.50
CA GLU A 115 21.22 15.44 2.10
C GLU A 115 21.51 15.56 0.58
N CYS A 116 20.49 15.70 -0.26
CA CYS A 116 20.71 15.99 -1.68
C CYS A 116 21.46 17.31 -1.87
N GLN A 117 21.03 18.37 -1.19
CA GLN A 117 21.67 19.68 -1.27
C GLN A 117 23.11 19.64 -0.76
N LYS A 118 23.33 19.06 0.41
CA LYS A 118 24.65 18.89 1.05
C LYS A 118 25.66 18.18 0.14
N ASN A 119 25.18 17.15 -0.60
CA ASN A 119 26.01 16.34 -1.47
C ASN A 119 26.05 16.87 -2.93
N GLY A 120 25.47 18.05 -3.21
CA GLY A 120 25.56 18.68 -4.53
C GLY A 120 24.70 18.03 -5.62
N VAL A 121 23.61 17.37 -5.27
CA VAL A 121 22.64 16.87 -6.25
C VAL A 121 21.98 18.04 -6.97
N VAL A 122 22.01 18.02 -8.30
CA VAL A 122 21.26 18.96 -9.13
C VAL A 122 19.82 18.46 -9.28
N ILE A 123 18.82 19.23 -8.84
CA ILE A 123 17.41 18.85 -8.90
C ILE A 123 16.66 19.79 -9.85
N HIS A 124 16.06 19.24 -10.89
CA HIS A 124 15.16 19.94 -11.80
C HIS A 124 13.72 19.52 -11.58
N CYS A 125 12.89 20.40 -11.04
CA CYS A 125 11.44 20.20 -10.89
C CYS A 125 10.68 20.80 -12.08
N GLY A 126 9.51 20.23 -12.40
CA GLY A 126 8.72 20.60 -13.57
C GLY A 126 9.28 20.02 -14.86
N GLU A 127 10.20 19.08 -14.76
CA GLU A 127 10.95 18.54 -15.91
C GLU A 127 10.79 17.01 -16.02
N PRO A 128 9.73 16.53 -16.69
CA PRO A 128 9.48 15.10 -16.88
C PRO A 128 10.49 14.50 -17.89
N GLY A 129 11.15 13.41 -17.51
CA GLY A 129 11.82 12.54 -18.50
C GLY A 129 10.76 11.90 -19.39
N ARG A 130 10.76 12.24 -20.68
CA ARG A 130 9.72 11.80 -21.66
C ARG A 130 10.16 10.63 -22.51
N GLU A 131 11.40 10.61 -22.87
CA GLU A 131 11.98 9.60 -23.76
C GLU A 131 13.37 9.22 -23.25
N ILE A 132 13.66 7.92 -23.31
CA ILE A 132 14.96 7.39 -22.94
C ILE A 132 15.47 6.56 -24.10
N ARG A 133 16.74 6.76 -24.45
CA ARG A 133 17.47 5.92 -25.39
C ARG A 133 18.76 5.45 -24.75
N HIS A 134 19.20 4.26 -25.10
CA HIS A 134 20.49 3.71 -24.69
C HIS A 134 21.31 3.43 -25.92
N SER A 135 22.50 4.03 -26.01
CA SER A 135 23.44 3.88 -27.13
C SER A 135 24.84 3.63 -26.59
N GLY A 136 25.40 2.48 -26.91
CA GLY A 136 26.67 2.05 -26.36
C GLY A 136 26.65 1.94 -24.85
N THR A 137 27.36 2.82 -24.13
CA THR A 137 27.41 2.89 -22.67
C THR A 137 26.67 4.08 -22.12
N THR A 138 25.94 4.85 -22.95
CA THR A 138 25.32 6.12 -22.57
C THR A 138 23.81 6.06 -22.67
N PHE A 139 23.13 6.54 -21.62
CA PHE A 139 21.71 6.83 -21.61
C PHE A 139 21.50 8.29 -22.01
N HIS A 140 20.58 8.51 -22.96
CA HIS A 140 20.09 9.80 -23.37
C HIS A 140 18.66 9.96 -22.80
N VAL A 141 18.44 11.02 -22.05
CA VAL A 141 17.13 11.32 -21.45
C VAL A 141 16.64 12.64 -22.03
N ARG A 142 15.57 12.60 -22.82
CA ARG A 142 14.93 13.79 -23.37
C ARG A 142 13.78 14.22 -22.48
N THR A 143 13.76 15.51 -22.17
CA THR A 143 12.67 16.20 -21.47
C THR A 143 11.86 17.05 -22.45
N GLY A 144 11.03 17.98 -21.92
CA GLY A 144 10.36 18.99 -22.74
C GLY A 144 11.27 20.12 -23.21
N THR A 145 12.39 20.33 -22.52
CA THR A 145 13.24 21.51 -22.65
C THR A 145 14.70 21.21 -22.97
N ALA A 146 15.17 19.99 -22.65
CA ALA A 146 16.57 19.61 -22.79
C ALA A 146 16.74 18.12 -23.05
N GLU A 147 17.97 17.75 -23.43
CA GLU A 147 18.45 16.37 -23.49
C GLU A 147 19.70 16.25 -22.59
N TYR A 148 19.71 15.17 -21.80
CA TYR A 148 20.75 14.87 -20.82
C TYR A 148 21.40 13.52 -21.14
N GLU A 149 22.71 13.39 -20.90
CA GLU A 149 23.47 12.18 -21.10
C GLU A 149 24.09 11.66 -19.80
N SER A 150 24.11 10.35 -19.62
CA SER A 150 24.75 9.72 -18.48
C SER A 150 25.07 8.25 -18.73
N GLY A 151 26.16 7.76 -18.14
CA GLY A 151 26.50 6.32 -18.13
C GLY A 151 25.60 5.50 -17.22
N THR A 152 24.80 6.13 -16.34
CA THR A 152 23.91 5.41 -15.41
C THR A 152 22.57 6.12 -15.32
N LEU A 153 21.48 5.37 -15.37
CA LEU A 153 20.12 5.85 -15.26
C LEU A 153 19.37 5.09 -14.17
N VAL A 154 18.65 5.82 -13.33
CA VAL A 154 17.73 5.26 -12.31
C VAL A 154 16.31 5.74 -12.60
N ILE A 155 15.37 4.83 -12.76
CA ILE A 155 13.94 5.11 -12.92
C ILE A 155 13.28 4.92 -11.55
N ALA A 156 12.95 6.02 -10.86
CA ALA A 156 12.37 6.07 -9.53
C ALA A 156 11.00 6.80 -9.49
N THR A 157 10.24 6.71 -10.59
CA THR A 157 9.00 7.47 -10.82
C THR A 157 7.82 7.02 -9.95
N GLY A 158 7.95 5.94 -9.20
CA GLY A 158 6.86 5.30 -8.47
C GLY A 158 5.93 4.48 -9.37
N GLY A 159 4.78 4.10 -8.84
CA GLY A 159 3.75 3.33 -9.56
C GLY A 159 2.63 4.20 -10.11
N SER A 160 1.38 3.65 -10.09
CA SER A 160 0.19 4.32 -10.66
C SER A 160 -0.82 4.77 -9.59
N SER A 161 -0.48 4.65 -8.31
CA SER A 161 -1.37 5.07 -7.21
C SER A 161 -1.23 6.57 -6.91
N TYR A 162 -2.34 7.23 -6.56
CA TYR A 162 -2.39 8.67 -6.30
C TYR A 162 -1.83 9.52 -7.46
N PRO A 163 -2.43 9.45 -8.66
CA PRO A 163 -1.89 10.09 -9.86
C PRO A 163 -1.75 11.63 -9.74
N ALA A 164 -2.59 12.28 -8.94
CA ALA A 164 -2.48 13.72 -8.64
C ALA A 164 -1.15 14.10 -7.94
N THR A 165 -0.44 13.14 -7.36
CA THR A 165 0.89 13.35 -6.75
C THR A 165 2.04 13.17 -7.74
N GLY A 166 1.75 12.82 -8.99
CA GLY A 166 2.75 12.59 -10.04
C GLY A 166 3.01 11.11 -10.36
N SER A 167 2.43 10.15 -9.63
CA SER A 167 2.63 8.72 -9.90
C SER A 167 1.59 8.19 -10.88
N THR A 168 1.88 8.30 -12.16
CA THR A 168 0.98 7.96 -13.29
C THR A 168 1.43 6.71 -14.05
N GLY A 169 2.48 6.01 -13.58
CA GLY A 169 2.99 4.81 -14.23
C GLY A 169 4.03 5.08 -15.32
N ASP A 170 4.52 6.30 -15.47
CA ASP A 170 5.49 6.68 -16.53
C ASP A 170 6.70 5.76 -16.56
N GLY A 171 7.20 5.33 -15.39
CA GLY A 171 8.34 4.43 -15.29
C GLY A 171 8.15 3.09 -15.98
N PHE A 172 6.92 2.59 -16.06
CA PHE A 172 6.64 1.35 -16.78
C PHE A 172 6.87 1.53 -18.29
N THR A 173 6.39 2.65 -18.84
CA THR A 173 6.60 2.99 -20.26
C THR A 173 8.09 3.23 -20.56
N LEU A 174 8.78 3.98 -19.70
CA LEU A 174 10.21 4.24 -19.82
C LEU A 174 11.04 2.95 -19.75
N ALA A 175 10.74 2.05 -18.81
CA ALA A 175 11.43 0.77 -18.71
C ALA A 175 11.14 -0.13 -19.92
N ALA A 176 9.91 -0.17 -20.43
CA ALA A 176 9.54 -0.92 -21.61
C ALA A 176 10.29 -0.42 -22.86
N SER A 177 10.50 0.89 -23.00
CA SER A 177 11.28 1.45 -24.12
C SER A 177 12.75 1.04 -24.11
N LEU A 178 13.27 0.60 -22.96
CA LEU A 178 14.61 0.04 -22.80
C LEU A 178 14.64 -1.50 -22.96
N GLY A 179 13.53 -2.13 -23.38
CA GLY A 179 13.44 -3.57 -23.61
C GLY A 179 13.04 -4.40 -22.40
N HIS A 180 12.68 -3.79 -21.26
CA HIS A 180 12.18 -4.53 -20.10
C HIS A 180 10.75 -5.02 -20.32
N HIS A 181 10.47 -6.27 -19.92
CA HIS A 181 9.11 -6.77 -19.83
C HIS A 181 8.44 -6.23 -18.57
N ILE A 182 7.27 -5.63 -18.72
CA ILE A 182 6.48 -5.12 -17.61
C ILE A 182 5.40 -6.16 -17.27
N ALA A 183 5.51 -6.79 -16.11
CA ALA A 183 4.46 -7.66 -15.59
C ALA A 183 3.19 -6.84 -15.31
N PRO A 184 1.99 -7.45 -15.50
CA PRO A 184 0.73 -6.75 -15.23
C PRO A 184 0.67 -6.15 -13.83
N VAL A 185 0.34 -4.87 -13.74
CA VAL A 185 0.24 -4.13 -12.49
C VAL A 185 -1.20 -4.18 -12.00
N GLY A 186 -1.41 -4.73 -10.80
CA GLY A 186 -2.72 -4.82 -10.16
C GLY A 186 -2.84 -3.90 -8.94
N PRO A 187 -4.08 -3.59 -8.51
CA PRO A 187 -4.31 -2.86 -7.28
C PRO A 187 -3.94 -3.70 -6.06
N ALA A 188 -3.44 -3.05 -5.01
CA ALA A 188 -3.17 -3.65 -3.70
C ALA A 188 -3.46 -2.63 -2.60
N LEU A 189 -3.93 -3.11 -1.45
CA LEU A 189 -4.34 -2.27 -0.32
C LEU A 189 -5.43 -1.26 -0.70
N VAL A 190 -6.44 -1.74 -1.45
CA VAL A 190 -7.58 -0.94 -1.92
C VAL A 190 -8.91 -1.54 -1.44
N PRO A 191 -9.97 -0.73 -1.27
CA PRO A 191 -11.32 -1.24 -1.07
C PRO A 191 -11.77 -2.13 -2.24
N ILE A 192 -12.63 -3.10 -1.94
CA ILE A 192 -13.22 -4.01 -2.92
C ILE A 192 -14.64 -3.52 -3.24
N ARG A 193 -14.93 -3.30 -4.53
CA ARG A 193 -16.30 -3.08 -4.99
C ARG A 193 -17.03 -4.41 -5.11
N VAL A 194 -18.27 -4.45 -4.65
CA VAL A 194 -19.12 -5.65 -4.71
C VAL A 194 -20.22 -5.41 -5.73
N ARG A 195 -20.44 -6.38 -6.62
CA ARG A 195 -21.55 -6.35 -7.57
C ARG A 195 -22.87 -6.56 -6.81
N ASP A 196 -23.93 -5.87 -7.23
CA ASP A 196 -25.27 -5.99 -6.65
C ASP A 196 -25.26 -5.89 -5.11
N TYR A 197 -24.55 -4.88 -4.62
CA TYR A 197 -24.19 -4.73 -3.20
C TYR A 197 -25.36 -4.29 -2.33
N PRO A 198 -25.93 -5.17 -1.46
CA PRO A 198 -27.12 -4.85 -0.70
C PRO A 198 -26.86 -4.06 0.58
N PHE A 199 -25.59 -3.88 0.98
CA PHE A 199 -25.21 -3.33 2.28
C PHE A 199 -24.75 -1.86 2.24
N GLY A 200 -25.03 -1.12 1.16
CA GLY A 200 -24.59 0.27 1.00
C GLY A 200 -25.06 1.20 2.12
N GLU A 201 -26.26 0.98 2.63
CA GLU A 201 -26.84 1.73 3.77
C GLU A 201 -26.19 1.43 5.10
N LEU A 202 -25.41 0.33 5.23
CA LEU A 202 -24.63 -0.01 6.41
C LEU A 202 -23.25 0.67 6.40
N SER A 203 -22.99 1.58 5.46
CA SER A 203 -21.73 2.31 5.39
C SER A 203 -21.36 2.92 6.74
N GLY A 204 -20.10 2.74 7.14
CA GLY A 204 -19.58 3.15 8.44
C GLY A 204 -19.64 2.08 9.54
N ILE A 205 -20.37 0.98 9.36
CA ILE A 205 -20.33 -0.15 10.30
C ILE A 205 -19.06 -0.96 10.07
N SER A 206 -18.33 -1.23 11.15
CA SER A 206 -17.13 -2.06 11.15
C SER A 206 -17.32 -3.32 12.00
N PHE A 207 -16.54 -4.33 11.67
CA PHE A 207 -16.40 -5.57 12.43
C PHE A 207 -14.92 -5.89 12.59
N GLU A 208 -14.54 -6.41 13.73
CA GLU A 208 -13.16 -6.77 14.04
C GLU A 208 -12.92 -8.27 13.91
N GLY A 209 -11.72 -8.64 13.46
CA GLY A 209 -11.22 -10.00 13.48
C GLY A 209 -12.03 -11.04 12.70
N LEU A 210 -12.80 -10.64 11.68
CA LEU A 210 -13.62 -11.56 10.89
C LEU A 210 -12.79 -12.56 10.11
N SER A 211 -13.35 -13.77 9.90
CA SER A 211 -12.80 -14.77 9.00
C SER A 211 -13.25 -14.48 7.56
N LEU A 212 -12.27 -14.35 6.67
CA LEU A 212 -12.45 -13.97 5.27
C LEU A 212 -11.96 -15.10 4.36
N SER A 213 -12.79 -15.60 3.46
CA SER A 213 -12.42 -16.65 2.50
C SER A 213 -12.75 -16.22 1.08
N LEU A 214 -11.74 -16.17 0.21
CA LEU A 214 -11.86 -15.81 -1.20
C LEU A 214 -12.01 -17.05 -2.04
N PHE A 215 -13.03 -17.08 -2.90
CA PHE A 215 -13.33 -18.17 -3.81
C PHE A 215 -13.27 -17.68 -5.25
N ARG A 216 -12.69 -18.49 -6.13
CA ARG A 216 -12.66 -18.32 -7.59
C ARG A 216 -13.19 -19.59 -8.23
N GLU A 217 -14.21 -19.47 -9.08
CA GLU A 217 -14.85 -20.61 -9.74
C GLU A 217 -15.22 -21.73 -8.75
N GLY A 218 -15.76 -21.35 -7.59
CA GLY A 218 -16.17 -22.27 -6.52
C GLY A 218 -15.04 -22.85 -5.66
N ARG A 219 -13.77 -22.63 -5.99
CA ARG A 219 -12.62 -23.13 -5.23
C ARG A 219 -12.08 -22.04 -4.31
N LYS A 220 -11.75 -22.40 -3.06
CA LYS A 220 -11.11 -21.48 -2.12
C LYS A 220 -9.66 -21.21 -2.56
N VAL A 221 -9.36 -19.96 -2.89
CA VAL A 221 -8.02 -19.52 -3.34
C VAL A 221 -7.22 -18.83 -2.23
N ARG A 222 -7.92 -18.25 -1.25
CA ARG A 222 -7.25 -17.58 -0.12
C ARG A 222 -8.15 -17.58 1.11
N GLU A 223 -7.50 -17.57 2.27
CA GLU A 223 -8.15 -17.40 3.57
C GLU A 223 -7.31 -16.42 4.41
N GLY A 224 -7.98 -15.64 5.26
CA GLY A 224 -7.35 -14.71 6.17
C GLY A 224 -8.35 -14.23 7.22
N SER A 225 -7.86 -13.43 8.14
CA SER A 225 -8.69 -12.76 9.14
C SER A 225 -8.34 -11.28 9.21
N GLY A 226 -9.28 -10.49 9.69
CA GLY A 226 -9.06 -9.07 9.93
C GLY A 226 -10.35 -8.25 9.92
N ASP A 227 -10.19 -6.95 10.13
CA ASP A 227 -11.31 -6.04 10.26
C ASP A 227 -11.92 -5.71 8.91
N LEU A 228 -13.22 -5.53 8.92
CA LEU A 228 -14.04 -5.17 7.78
C LEU A 228 -14.81 -3.89 8.08
N LEU A 229 -14.87 -3.01 7.09
CA LEU A 229 -15.68 -1.81 7.09
C LEU A 229 -16.64 -1.85 5.89
N PHE A 230 -17.94 -1.73 6.13
CA PHE A 230 -18.92 -1.49 5.07
C PHE A 230 -18.76 -0.07 4.52
N THR A 231 -18.79 0.05 3.19
CA THR A 231 -18.79 1.33 2.47
C THR A 231 -20.04 1.43 1.59
N HIS A 232 -20.27 2.54 0.95
CA HIS A 232 -21.43 2.72 0.06
C HIS A 232 -21.46 1.78 -1.16
N THR A 233 -20.29 1.30 -1.62
CA THR A 233 -20.17 0.53 -2.87
C THR A 233 -19.47 -0.80 -2.71
N GLY A 234 -19.16 -1.20 -1.46
CA GLY A 234 -18.46 -2.44 -1.20
C GLY A 234 -17.81 -2.48 0.18
N LEU A 235 -16.62 -3.06 0.27
CA LEU A 235 -15.97 -3.41 1.52
C LEU A 235 -14.58 -2.76 1.62
N SER A 236 -14.19 -2.36 2.82
CA SER A 236 -12.90 -1.83 3.19
C SER A 236 -12.47 -2.40 4.56
N GLY A 237 -11.52 -1.78 5.22
CA GLY A 237 -10.95 -2.24 6.49
C GLY A 237 -9.68 -3.08 6.28
N PRO A 238 -8.83 -3.19 7.32
CA PRO A 238 -7.51 -3.82 7.23
C PRO A 238 -7.54 -5.23 6.63
N GLY A 239 -8.49 -6.10 7.02
CA GLY A 239 -8.63 -7.45 6.49
C GLY A 239 -8.94 -7.46 4.99
N ILE A 240 -9.84 -6.59 4.55
CA ILE A 240 -10.21 -6.44 3.14
C ILE A 240 -9.05 -5.87 2.31
N LEU A 241 -8.37 -4.82 2.82
CA LEU A 241 -7.24 -4.21 2.14
C LEU A 241 -6.10 -5.21 1.93
N HIS A 242 -5.79 -6.04 2.93
CA HIS A 242 -4.77 -7.09 2.80
C HIS A 242 -5.15 -8.17 1.78
N LEU A 243 -6.44 -8.49 1.69
CA LEU A 243 -6.95 -9.50 0.76
C LEU A 243 -7.03 -8.96 -0.68
N SER A 244 -7.21 -7.66 -0.87
CA SER A 244 -7.55 -7.01 -2.14
C SER A 244 -6.61 -7.37 -3.30
N ARG A 245 -5.31 -7.58 -3.03
CA ARG A 245 -4.31 -7.94 -4.04
C ARG A 245 -4.55 -9.30 -4.73
N TYR A 246 -5.36 -10.15 -4.12
CA TYR A 246 -5.67 -11.49 -4.64
C TYR A 246 -7.02 -11.55 -5.33
N VAL A 247 -7.82 -10.51 -5.20
CA VAL A 247 -9.19 -10.44 -5.73
C VAL A 247 -9.15 -10.14 -7.23
N LEU A 248 -9.86 -10.94 -8.01
CA LEU A 248 -10.11 -10.73 -9.43
C LEU A 248 -11.61 -10.50 -9.67
N PRO A 249 -11.99 -9.84 -10.77
CA PRO A 249 -13.39 -9.72 -11.16
C PRO A 249 -14.05 -11.10 -11.27
N GLY A 250 -15.23 -11.25 -10.64
CA GLY A 250 -15.97 -12.53 -10.60
C GLY A 250 -15.67 -13.41 -9.38
N ASP A 251 -14.67 -13.09 -8.58
CA ASP A 251 -14.42 -13.80 -7.33
C ASP A 251 -15.57 -13.60 -6.32
N THR A 252 -15.76 -14.59 -5.44
CA THR A 252 -16.72 -14.54 -4.33
C THR A 252 -15.98 -14.46 -3.00
N LEU A 253 -16.33 -13.47 -2.17
CA LEU A 253 -15.85 -13.34 -0.81
C LEU A 253 -16.89 -13.89 0.18
N LYS A 254 -16.54 -14.92 0.94
CA LYS A 254 -17.34 -15.42 2.06
C LYS A 254 -16.78 -14.88 3.37
N ILE A 255 -17.68 -14.34 4.21
CA ILE A 255 -17.35 -13.65 5.45
C ILE A 255 -18.10 -14.33 6.59
N SER A 256 -17.37 -14.74 7.64
CA SER A 256 -18.00 -15.18 8.89
C SER A 256 -18.08 -14.02 9.86
N PHE A 257 -19.30 -13.58 10.15
CA PHE A 257 -19.58 -12.49 11.09
C PHE A 257 -19.58 -12.92 12.57
N LEU A 258 -19.48 -14.22 12.82
CA LEU A 258 -19.32 -14.81 14.14
C LEU A 258 -18.04 -15.67 14.16
N PRO A 259 -16.87 -15.03 14.26
CA PRO A 259 -15.60 -15.75 14.25
C PRO A 259 -15.53 -16.76 15.40
N GLY A 260 -15.01 -17.96 15.10
CA GLY A 260 -14.93 -19.07 16.05
C GLY A 260 -16.20 -19.93 16.16
N MET A 261 -17.32 -19.54 15.57
CA MET A 261 -18.55 -20.33 15.53
C MET A 261 -18.66 -21.05 14.17
N ARG A 262 -18.68 -22.38 14.22
CA ARG A 262 -18.89 -23.21 13.02
C ARG A 262 -20.35 -23.13 12.57
N PRO A 263 -20.64 -23.19 11.26
CA PRO A 263 -22.03 -23.12 10.76
C PRO A 263 -22.98 -24.11 11.40
N GLU A 264 -22.51 -25.36 11.65
CA GLU A 264 -23.33 -26.42 12.25
C GLU A 264 -23.68 -26.08 13.71
N LEU A 265 -22.72 -25.49 14.46
CA LEU A 265 -22.94 -25.05 15.85
C LEU A 265 -23.87 -23.85 15.91
N LEU A 266 -23.72 -22.91 14.97
CA LEU A 266 -24.62 -21.75 14.86
C LEU A 266 -26.04 -22.19 14.54
N THR A 267 -26.22 -23.12 13.61
CA THR A 267 -27.53 -23.67 13.28
C THR A 267 -28.19 -24.31 14.49
N LYS A 268 -27.44 -25.14 15.24
CA LYS A 268 -27.95 -25.78 16.45
C LYS A 268 -28.31 -24.74 17.50
N ASP A 269 -27.44 -23.78 17.81
CA ASP A 269 -27.69 -22.74 18.79
C ASP A 269 -28.93 -21.88 18.42
N LEU A 270 -29.10 -21.55 17.15
CA LEU A 270 -30.28 -20.83 16.65
C LEU A 270 -31.56 -21.66 16.84
N VAL A 271 -31.54 -22.95 16.49
CA VAL A 271 -32.71 -23.84 16.69
C VAL A 271 -33.05 -23.95 18.16
N ASP A 272 -32.07 -24.15 19.03
CA ASP A 272 -32.28 -24.27 20.49
C ASP A 272 -32.87 -22.95 21.05
N ARG A 273 -32.33 -21.79 20.64
CA ARG A 273 -32.86 -20.48 21.05
C ARG A 273 -34.29 -20.22 20.57
N ILE A 274 -34.60 -20.61 19.33
CA ILE A 274 -35.94 -20.52 18.76
C ILE A 274 -36.93 -21.39 19.58
N ALA A 275 -36.52 -22.63 19.85
CA ALA A 275 -37.37 -23.56 20.62
C ALA A 275 -37.77 -23.05 22.00
N VAL A 276 -36.86 -22.35 22.72
CA VAL A 276 -37.12 -21.80 24.05
C VAL A 276 -37.71 -20.39 24.05
N SER A 277 -37.73 -19.73 22.87
CA SER A 277 -38.11 -18.31 22.77
C SER A 277 -39.63 -18.08 22.62
N GLY A 278 -40.40 -19.13 22.39
CA GLY A 278 -41.87 -19.04 22.22
C GLY A 278 -42.24 -18.13 21.02
N THR A 279 -42.98 -17.06 21.31
CA THR A 279 -43.45 -16.09 20.28
C THR A 279 -42.52 -14.93 19.99
N LYS A 280 -41.26 -14.96 20.48
CA LYS A 280 -40.33 -13.87 20.23
C LYS A 280 -39.97 -13.75 18.72
N GLN A 281 -39.83 -12.50 18.26
CA GLN A 281 -39.42 -12.23 16.92
C GLN A 281 -37.96 -12.70 16.69
N VAL A 282 -37.64 -13.21 15.50
CA VAL A 282 -36.29 -13.64 15.09
C VAL A 282 -35.24 -12.54 15.33
N LYS A 283 -35.58 -11.28 15.12
CA LYS A 283 -34.74 -10.13 15.45
C LYS A 283 -34.23 -10.14 16.89
N SER A 284 -35.11 -10.45 17.84
CA SER A 284 -34.74 -10.51 19.27
C SER A 284 -33.80 -11.68 19.59
N ILE A 285 -33.94 -12.79 18.88
CA ILE A 285 -33.03 -13.94 19.01
C ILE A 285 -31.65 -13.59 18.47
N LEU A 286 -31.58 -12.97 17.28
CA LEU A 286 -30.33 -12.53 16.65
C LEU A 286 -29.61 -11.44 17.45
N SER A 287 -30.34 -10.61 18.19
CA SER A 287 -29.74 -9.60 19.09
C SER A 287 -28.96 -10.19 20.27
N GLY A 288 -29.07 -11.51 20.50
CA GLY A 288 -28.23 -12.24 21.46
C GLY A 288 -26.80 -12.54 20.96
N TYR A 289 -26.48 -12.22 19.71
CA TYR A 289 -25.13 -12.30 19.15
C TYR A 289 -24.48 -10.92 19.11
N PRO A 290 -23.14 -10.82 19.06
CA PRO A 290 -22.42 -9.54 18.99
C PRO A 290 -22.53 -8.93 17.58
N LEU A 291 -23.74 -8.68 17.12
CA LEU A 291 -24.04 -8.13 15.80
C LEU A 291 -24.75 -6.77 15.95
N PRO A 292 -24.34 -5.73 15.18
CA PRO A 292 -25.02 -4.44 15.20
C PRO A 292 -26.50 -4.55 14.80
N ALA A 293 -27.40 -3.84 15.48
CA ALA A 293 -28.83 -3.90 15.23
C ALA A 293 -29.23 -3.55 13.78
N ARG A 294 -28.52 -2.60 13.16
CA ARG A 294 -28.72 -2.24 11.73
C ARG A 294 -28.34 -3.39 10.80
N PHE A 295 -27.28 -4.12 11.12
CA PHE A 295 -26.83 -5.29 10.36
C PHE A 295 -27.84 -6.43 10.46
N ILE A 296 -28.34 -6.72 11.67
CA ILE A 296 -29.42 -7.71 11.90
C ILE A 296 -30.67 -7.35 11.09
N ALA A 297 -31.10 -6.08 11.15
CA ALA A 297 -32.28 -5.63 10.40
C ALA A 297 -32.10 -5.85 8.90
N LYS A 298 -30.92 -5.52 8.36
CA LYS A 298 -30.61 -5.69 6.94
C LYS A 298 -30.55 -7.15 6.50
N ILE A 299 -30.00 -8.04 7.30
CA ILE A 299 -30.02 -9.47 6.99
C ILE A 299 -31.46 -10.00 6.93
N LEU A 300 -32.31 -9.62 7.88
CA LEU A 300 -33.72 -10.04 7.89
C LEU A 300 -34.54 -9.49 6.70
N GLU A 301 -34.15 -8.32 6.16
CA GLU A 301 -34.75 -7.76 4.94
C GLU A 301 -34.38 -8.55 3.69
N LEU A 302 -33.20 -9.17 3.69
CA LEU A 302 -32.67 -9.92 2.53
C LEU A 302 -33.14 -11.38 2.50
N LEU A 303 -33.77 -11.87 3.57
CA LEU A 303 -34.35 -13.23 3.68
C LEU A 303 -35.80 -13.26 3.22
#